data_ccadc33a55a9245ae03d32c0fad19be5
#
_entry.id   ccadc33a55a9245ae03d32c0fad19be5
#
_cell.length_a   1.000
_cell.length_b   1.000
_cell.length_c   1.000
_cell.angle_alpha   90.00
_cell.angle_beta   90.00
_cell.angle_gamma   90.00
#
_symmetry.space_group_name_H-M   'P 1'
#
loop_
_entity.id
_entity.type
_entity.pdbx_description
1 polymer ?
#
loop_
_entity_poly.entity_id
_entity_poly.type
_entity_poly.pdbx_seq_one_letter_code
_entity_poly.pdbx_strand_id
1 'polypeptide(L)'
;MGYRIAVLDDERAQAEELRALVLAWGKDTGADCAAEIFASAEAFLFAREGGGVFDILLLDVEMSGMSGLELARRLRADGDHAQLAFITSHFEFVAEGYEVEALNYLVKPVTREKLFAVLSRAAERLAVEPPYVLAASDGETVKLYESEILYVESFLHEMVIHAKGREYRVREPISAFEERLSADFFRAHRSYLVNLKAVRRIGRTSVALEGGAEVPVARGKYDDINRAFIARN
;
A
#
# COMPACT_ATOMS: atom_id res chain seq x y z
N MET A 1 3.98 9.78 16.27
CA MET A 1 3.05 9.43 15.19
C MET A 1 1.90 8.69 15.83
N GLY A 2 0.68 9.14 15.65
CA GLY A 2 -0.49 8.50 16.25
C GLY A 2 -1.11 7.50 15.26
N TYR A 3 -1.46 6.29 15.74
CA TYR A 3 -2.12 5.27 14.94
C TYR A 3 -3.63 5.31 15.16
N ARG A 4 -4.40 5.32 14.08
CA ARG A 4 -5.86 5.12 14.15
C ARG A 4 -6.18 3.67 13.82
N ILE A 5 -6.77 2.97 14.76
CA ILE A 5 -7.02 1.53 14.67
C ILE A 5 -8.52 1.31 14.67
N ALA A 6 -9.05 0.64 13.65
CA ALA A 6 -10.43 0.21 13.62
C ALA A 6 -10.54 -1.25 14.11
N VAL A 7 -11.50 -1.51 14.97
CA VAL A 7 -11.89 -2.85 15.43
C VAL A 7 -13.27 -3.15 14.89
N LEU A 8 -13.37 -4.14 14.01
CA LEU A 8 -14.62 -4.53 13.37
C LEU A 8 -15.03 -5.92 13.87
N ASP A 9 -16.09 -5.95 14.64
CA ASP A 9 -16.65 -7.19 15.23
C ASP A 9 -18.09 -6.89 15.63
N ASP A 10 -19.07 -7.69 15.21
CA ASP A 10 -20.48 -7.51 15.54
C ASP A 10 -20.82 -7.97 16.98
N GLU A 11 -19.93 -8.73 17.61
CA GLU A 11 -19.98 -9.05 19.02
C GLU A 11 -19.34 -7.96 19.88
N ARG A 12 -20.15 -7.05 20.39
CA ARG A 12 -19.68 -5.88 21.15
C ARG A 12 -18.70 -6.22 22.29
N ALA A 13 -18.90 -7.32 22.99
CA ALA A 13 -18.05 -7.72 24.11
C ALA A 13 -16.62 -8.04 23.62
N GLN A 14 -16.49 -8.74 22.49
CA GLN A 14 -15.21 -9.08 21.89
C GLN A 14 -14.53 -7.82 21.33
N ALA A 15 -15.28 -6.95 20.66
CA ALA A 15 -14.76 -5.68 20.18
C ALA A 15 -14.19 -4.79 21.29
N GLU A 16 -14.87 -4.70 22.44
CA GLU A 16 -14.38 -3.92 23.59
C GLU A 16 -13.15 -4.56 24.25
N GLU A 17 -13.05 -5.89 24.29
CA GLU A 17 -11.85 -6.59 24.77
C GLU A 17 -10.66 -6.29 23.86
N LEU A 18 -10.82 -6.41 22.55
CA LEU A 18 -9.78 -6.07 21.58
C LEU A 18 -9.36 -4.59 21.68
N ARG A 19 -10.31 -3.69 21.78
CA ARG A 19 -10.05 -2.26 21.98
C ARG A 19 -9.21 -2.02 23.25
N ALA A 20 -9.56 -2.67 24.35
CA ALA A 20 -8.81 -2.57 25.59
C ALA A 20 -7.35 -3.05 25.43
N LEU A 21 -7.14 -4.16 24.71
CA LEU A 21 -5.80 -4.66 24.39
C LEU A 21 -5.02 -3.69 23.48
N VAL A 22 -5.66 -3.09 22.48
CA VAL A 22 -5.03 -2.07 21.61
C VAL A 22 -4.54 -0.88 22.44
N LEU A 23 -5.40 -0.34 23.31
CA LEU A 23 -5.02 0.79 24.17
C LEU A 23 -3.91 0.42 25.17
N ALA A 24 -3.92 -0.82 25.66
CA ALA A 24 -2.84 -1.33 26.51
C ALA A 24 -1.52 -1.43 25.74
N TRP A 25 -1.55 -1.87 24.47
CA TRP A 25 -0.36 -1.89 23.62
C TRP A 25 0.23 -0.48 23.42
N GLY A 26 -0.61 0.51 23.12
CA GLY A 26 -0.16 1.90 22.99
C GLY A 26 0.51 2.42 24.26
N LYS A 27 -0.07 2.13 25.43
CA LYS A 27 0.49 2.52 26.72
C LYS A 27 1.85 1.84 27.00
N ASP A 28 1.98 0.56 26.70
CA ASP A 28 3.20 -0.22 26.97
C ASP A 28 4.36 0.16 26.04
N THR A 29 4.05 0.48 24.79
CA THR A 29 5.05 0.82 23.77
C THR A 29 5.34 2.33 23.68
N GLY A 30 4.55 3.16 24.36
CA GLY A 30 4.61 4.61 24.22
C GLY A 30 4.06 5.12 22.87
N ALA A 31 3.39 4.26 22.12
CA ALA A 31 2.76 4.66 20.87
C ALA A 31 1.44 5.41 21.14
N ASP A 32 1.29 6.57 20.56
CA ASP A 32 0.00 7.26 20.53
C ASP A 32 -0.95 6.47 19.62
N CYS A 33 -2.09 6.00 20.15
CA CYS A 33 -3.06 5.25 19.39
C CYS A 33 -4.49 5.53 19.81
N ALA A 34 -5.40 5.58 18.84
CA ALA A 34 -6.83 5.65 19.03
C ALA A 34 -7.48 4.39 18.44
N ALA A 35 -8.41 3.79 19.19
CA ALA A 35 -9.14 2.61 18.75
C ALA A 35 -10.63 2.90 18.67
N GLU A 36 -11.23 2.67 17.50
CA GLU A 36 -12.65 2.88 17.22
C GLU A 36 -13.30 1.54 16.85
N ILE A 37 -14.51 1.29 17.39
CA ILE A 37 -15.24 0.05 17.19
C ILE A 37 -16.31 0.28 16.15
N PHE A 38 -16.45 -0.66 15.23
CA PHE A 38 -17.50 -0.75 14.24
C PHE A 38 -18.21 -2.11 14.33
N ALA A 39 -19.52 -2.09 14.47
CA ALA A 39 -20.32 -3.31 14.59
C ALA A 39 -20.62 -3.97 13.23
N SER A 40 -20.21 -3.36 12.12
CA SER A 40 -20.36 -3.92 10.77
C SER A 40 -19.43 -3.24 9.78
N ALA A 41 -19.20 -3.92 8.65
CA ALA A 41 -18.44 -3.37 7.54
C ALA A 41 -19.07 -2.11 6.95
N GLU A 42 -20.40 -2.05 6.89
CA GLU A 42 -21.17 -0.90 6.38
C GLU A 42 -20.96 0.33 7.25
N ALA A 43 -20.98 0.16 8.58
CA ALA A 43 -20.74 1.26 9.52
C ALA A 43 -19.32 1.82 9.35
N PHE A 44 -18.33 0.96 9.15
CA PHE A 44 -16.95 1.37 8.86
C PHE A 44 -16.84 2.11 7.53
N LEU A 45 -17.45 1.59 6.46
CA LEU A 45 -17.42 2.23 5.13
C LEU A 45 -18.07 3.61 5.18
N PHE A 46 -19.19 3.76 5.90
CA PHE A 46 -19.83 5.06 6.11
C PHE A 46 -18.93 6.07 6.83
N ALA A 47 -18.25 5.64 7.90
CA ALA A 47 -17.29 6.49 8.61
C ALA A 47 -16.12 6.91 7.71
N ARG A 48 -15.65 6.00 6.84
CA ARG A 48 -14.59 6.26 5.87
C ARG A 48 -15.01 7.26 4.79
N GLU A 49 -16.22 7.16 4.26
CA GLU A 49 -16.80 8.14 3.33
C GLU A 49 -16.89 9.54 3.96
N GLY A 50 -17.10 9.63 5.26
CA GLY A 50 -17.03 10.85 6.05
C GLY A 50 -15.62 11.40 6.30
N GLY A 51 -14.58 10.82 5.69
CA GLY A 51 -13.18 11.24 5.83
C GLY A 51 -12.40 10.53 6.95
N GLY A 52 -12.93 9.45 7.49
CA GLY A 52 -12.23 8.60 8.47
C GLY A 52 -11.07 7.86 7.79
N VAL A 53 -9.84 8.10 8.26
CA VAL A 53 -8.64 7.37 7.82
C VAL A 53 -8.18 6.47 8.97
N PHE A 54 -7.90 5.21 8.67
CA PHE A 54 -7.41 4.23 9.63
C PHE A 54 -6.14 3.58 9.12
N ASP A 55 -5.15 3.41 10.02
CA ASP A 55 -3.85 2.84 9.69
C ASP A 55 -3.83 1.32 9.84
N ILE A 56 -4.59 0.81 10.82
CA ILE A 56 -4.65 -0.63 11.13
C ILE A 56 -6.13 -1.03 11.28
N LEU A 57 -6.50 -2.15 10.68
CA LEU A 57 -7.83 -2.74 10.77
C LEU A 57 -7.74 -4.13 11.39
N LEU A 58 -8.44 -4.32 12.50
CA LEU A 58 -8.66 -5.62 13.14
C LEU A 58 -10.06 -6.09 12.75
N LEU A 59 -10.13 -7.09 11.87
CA LEU A 59 -11.38 -7.49 11.22
C LEU A 59 -11.83 -8.86 11.70
N ASP A 60 -13.02 -8.98 12.24
CA ASP A 60 -13.65 -10.31 12.27
C ASP A 60 -14.01 -10.71 10.84
N VAL A 61 -13.80 -11.98 10.53
CA VAL A 61 -14.19 -12.56 9.24
C VAL A 61 -15.70 -12.71 9.16
N GLU A 62 -16.31 -13.19 10.24
CA GLU A 62 -17.75 -13.42 10.32
C GLU A 62 -18.46 -12.26 10.99
N MET A 63 -19.04 -11.41 10.18
CA MET A 63 -19.91 -10.33 10.63
C MET A 63 -21.26 -10.40 9.90
N SER A 64 -22.31 -9.90 10.56
CA SER A 64 -23.63 -9.77 9.93
C SER A 64 -23.57 -8.83 8.73
N GLY A 65 -24.10 -9.23 7.58
CA GLY A 65 -24.04 -8.46 6.33
C GLY A 65 -22.75 -8.74 5.54
N MET A 66 -21.96 -7.72 5.27
CA MET A 66 -20.66 -7.88 4.57
C MET A 66 -19.63 -8.49 5.51
N SER A 67 -19.01 -9.58 5.11
CA SER A 67 -17.93 -10.21 5.85
C SER A 67 -16.67 -9.36 5.90
N GLY A 68 -15.80 -9.58 6.91
CA GLY A 68 -14.51 -8.89 6.99
C GLY A 68 -13.61 -9.15 5.78
N LEU A 69 -13.73 -10.33 5.18
CA LEU A 69 -12.96 -10.69 3.99
C LEU A 69 -13.44 -9.94 2.74
N GLU A 70 -14.75 -9.81 2.55
CA GLU A 70 -15.33 -9.00 1.46
C GLU A 70 -14.98 -7.54 1.62
N LEU A 71 -15.04 -7.01 2.85
CA LEU A 71 -14.57 -5.66 3.14
C LEU A 71 -13.10 -5.47 2.78
N ALA A 72 -12.23 -6.39 3.18
CA ALA A 72 -10.80 -6.32 2.88
C ALA A 72 -10.54 -6.30 1.36
N ARG A 73 -11.21 -7.16 0.58
CA ARG A 73 -11.13 -7.18 -0.89
C ARG A 73 -11.57 -5.84 -1.49
N ARG A 74 -12.66 -5.28 -1.01
CA ARG A 74 -13.16 -3.97 -1.45
C ARG A 74 -12.15 -2.86 -1.16
N LEU A 75 -11.58 -2.82 0.04
CA LEU A 75 -10.57 -1.84 0.42
C LEU A 75 -9.34 -1.91 -0.49
N ARG A 76 -8.85 -3.12 -0.80
CA ARG A 76 -7.71 -3.31 -1.72
C ARG A 76 -8.05 -2.87 -3.16
N ALA A 77 -9.26 -3.16 -3.63
CA ALA A 77 -9.73 -2.70 -4.93
C ALA A 77 -9.81 -1.17 -5.03
N ASP A 78 -10.16 -0.50 -3.92
CA ASP A 78 -10.19 0.96 -3.79
C ASP A 78 -8.78 1.59 -3.57
N GLY A 79 -7.71 0.77 -3.52
CA GLY A 79 -6.34 1.24 -3.32
C GLY A 79 -6.00 1.60 -1.87
N ASP A 80 -6.77 1.12 -0.90
CA ASP A 80 -6.47 1.29 0.52
C ASP A 80 -5.38 0.31 0.96
N HIS A 81 -4.32 0.81 1.57
CA HIS A 81 -3.16 0.06 2.04
C HIS A 81 -3.05 -0.04 3.56
N ALA A 82 -4.13 0.23 4.31
CA ALA A 82 -4.17 0.02 5.74
C ALA A 82 -3.71 -1.41 6.11
N GLN A 83 -3.01 -1.54 7.24
CA GLN A 83 -2.54 -2.84 7.70
C GLN A 83 -3.75 -3.66 8.18
N LEU A 84 -4.00 -4.83 7.57
CA LEU A 84 -5.13 -5.70 7.90
C LEU A 84 -4.68 -6.87 8.75
N ALA A 85 -5.38 -7.15 9.85
CA ALA A 85 -5.27 -8.39 10.58
C ALA A 85 -6.67 -8.96 10.82
N PHE A 86 -6.85 -10.24 10.48
CA PHE A 86 -8.10 -10.93 10.74
C PHE A 86 -8.10 -11.52 12.14
N ILE A 87 -9.26 -11.46 12.80
CA ILE A 87 -9.50 -12.00 14.12
C ILE A 87 -10.76 -12.85 14.05
N THR A 88 -10.65 -14.17 14.07
CA THR A 88 -11.77 -15.06 13.77
C THR A 88 -11.72 -16.35 14.59
N SER A 89 -12.85 -16.99 14.77
CA SER A 89 -12.96 -18.34 15.33
C SER A 89 -12.63 -19.45 14.31
N HIS A 90 -12.53 -19.13 13.03
CA HIS A 90 -12.46 -20.08 11.91
C HIS A 90 -11.11 -20.05 11.18
N PHE A 91 -10.41 -21.18 11.16
CA PHE A 91 -9.13 -21.34 10.46
C PHE A 91 -9.25 -21.48 8.94
N GLU A 92 -10.43 -21.76 8.44
CA GLU A 92 -10.66 -22.12 7.03
C GLU A 92 -10.36 -20.98 6.06
N PHE A 93 -10.44 -19.75 6.53
CA PHE A 93 -10.25 -18.53 5.73
C PHE A 93 -8.79 -18.03 5.64
N VAL A 94 -7.83 -18.73 6.24
CA VAL A 94 -6.41 -18.30 6.23
C VAL A 94 -5.86 -18.19 4.80
N ALA A 95 -6.26 -19.11 3.91
CA ALA A 95 -5.80 -19.09 2.52
C ALA A 95 -6.27 -17.85 1.75
N GLU A 96 -7.47 -17.36 2.03
CA GLU A 96 -8.07 -16.20 1.37
C GLU A 96 -7.45 -14.87 1.84
N GLY A 97 -6.84 -14.85 3.03
CA GLY A 97 -6.16 -13.67 3.56
C GLY A 97 -4.89 -13.30 2.78
N TYR A 98 -4.27 -14.23 2.06
CA TYR A 98 -3.14 -13.94 1.19
C TYR A 98 -3.53 -13.02 0.02
N GLU A 99 -4.75 -13.15 -0.50
CA GLU A 99 -5.25 -12.34 -1.63
C GLU A 99 -5.38 -10.84 -1.27
N VAL A 100 -5.60 -10.53 0.01
CA VAL A 100 -5.79 -9.15 0.50
C VAL A 100 -4.55 -8.61 1.23
N GLU A 101 -3.42 -9.30 1.13
CA GLU A 101 -2.16 -8.93 1.80
C GLU A 101 -2.34 -8.69 3.31
N ALA A 102 -3.11 -9.55 3.98
CA ALA A 102 -3.30 -9.45 5.42
C ALA A 102 -1.98 -9.64 6.17
N LEU A 103 -1.75 -8.81 7.17
CA LEU A 103 -0.57 -8.85 8.02
C LEU A 103 -0.52 -10.14 8.84
N ASN A 104 -1.67 -10.57 9.34
CA ASN A 104 -1.79 -11.77 10.16
C ASN A 104 -3.24 -12.28 10.26
N TYR A 105 -3.37 -13.53 10.75
CA TYR A 105 -4.59 -14.18 11.19
C TYR A 105 -4.46 -14.55 12.66
N LEU A 106 -5.36 -14.05 13.48
CA LEU A 106 -5.44 -14.39 14.90
C LEU A 106 -6.71 -15.17 15.17
N VAL A 107 -6.57 -16.30 15.85
CA VAL A 107 -7.70 -17.14 16.23
C VAL A 107 -8.19 -16.74 17.60
N LYS A 108 -9.49 -16.55 17.75
CA LYS A 108 -10.17 -16.29 19.01
C LYS A 108 -10.07 -17.52 19.94
N PRO A 109 -9.83 -17.35 21.25
CA PRO A 109 -9.60 -16.09 21.97
C PRO A 109 -8.20 -15.52 21.68
N VAL A 110 -8.13 -14.21 21.50
CA VAL A 110 -6.88 -13.51 21.19
C VAL A 110 -6.13 -13.20 22.47
N THR A 111 -4.90 -13.70 22.59
CA THR A 111 -4.06 -13.35 23.73
C THR A 111 -3.37 -12.00 23.52
N ARG A 112 -3.06 -11.32 24.61
CA ARG A 112 -2.34 -10.05 24.63
C ARG A 112 -1.05 -10.12 23.81
N GLU A 113 -0.24 -11.15 24.01
CA GLU A 113 1.06 -11.32 23.37
C GLU A 113 0.93 -11.40 21.85
N LYS A 114 -0.06 -12.16 21.36
CA LYS A 114 -0.31 -12.32 19.94
C LYS A 114 -0.77 -11.01 19.29
N LEU A 115 -1.73 -10.30 19.91
CA LEU A 115 -2.20 -9.02 19.39
C LEU A 115 -1.09 -7.97 19.41
N PHE A 116 -0.31 -7.90 20.50
CA PHE A 116 0.82 -6.96 20.61
C PHE A 116 1.87 -7.20 19.54
N ALA A 117 2.21 -8.46 19.23
CA ALA A 117 3.12 -8.79 18.14
C ALA A 117 2.60 -8.31 16.77
N VAL A 118 1.29 -8.48 16.52
CA VAL A 118 0.67 -8.01 15.27
C VAL A 118 0.68 -6.48 15.18
N LEU A 119 0.27 -5.78 16.24
CA LEU A 119 0.26 -4.32 16.26
C LEU A 119 1.66 -3.73 16.13
N SER A 120 2.67 -4.32 16.80
CA SER A 120 4.05 -3.87 16.67
C SER A 120 4.57 -4.06 15.26
N ARG A 121 4.29 -5.21 14.62
CA ARG A 121 4.64 -5.45 13.22
C ARG A 121 3.92 -4.49 12.26
N ALA A 122 2.65 -4.16 12.53
CA ALA A 122 1.93 -3.15 11.76
C ALA A 122 2.58 -1.78 11.89
N ALA A 123 2.91 -1.37 13.13
CA ALA A 123 3.58 -0.11 13.41
C ALA A 123 4.95 -0.02 12.75
N GLU A 124 5.75 -1.11 12.77
CA GLU A 124 7.04 -1.17 12.06
C GLU A 124 6.86 -0.95 10.56
N ARG A 125 5.86 -1.60 9.92
CA ARG A 125 5.58 -1.40 8.50
C ARG A 125 5.13 0.03 8.18
N LEU A 126 4.31 0.63 9.04
CA LEU A 126 3.82 2.01 8.88
C LEU A 126 4.91 3.05 9.19
N ALA A 127 5.90 2.71 10.01
CA ALA A 127 7.02 3.57 10.32
C ALA A 127 8.05 3.65 9.17
N VAL A 128 8.04 2.69 8.25
CA VAL A 128 8.87 2.75 7.05
C VAL A 128 8.26 3.78 6.10
N GLU A 129 8.93 4.92 5.98
CA GLU A 129 8.52 5.93 5.00
C GLU A 129 8.60 5.30 3.59
N PRO A 130 7.52 5.39 2.78
CA PRO A 130 7.57 4.86 1.43
C PRO A 130 8.75 5.46 0.66
N PRO A 131 9.42 4.68 -0.21
CA PRO A 131 10.54 5.19 -0.98
C PRO A 131 10.14 6.45 -1.76
N TYR A 132 10.98 7.47 -1.66
CA TYR A 132 10.78 8.74 -2.33
C TYR A 132 12.08 9.27 -2.93
N VAL A 133 11.97 10.16 -3.89
CA VAL A 133 13.08 10.94 -4.44
C VAL A 133 12.81 12.43 -4.29
N LEU A 134 13.87 13.20 -4.11
CA LEU A 134 13.82 14.66 -4.17
C LEU A 134 14.18 15.09 -5.59
N ALA A 135 13.35 15.91 -6.20
CA ALA A 135 13.58 16.45 -7.54
C ALA A 135 13.51 17.97 -7.50
N ALA A 136 14.44 18.63 -8.21
CA ALA A 136 14.41 20.09 -8.39
C ALA A 136 13.59 20.42 -9.66
N SER A 137 12.39 20.92 -9.49
CA SER A 137 11.48 21.30 -10.58
C SER A 137 11.02 22.74 -10.39
N ASP A 138 11.11 23.54 -11.44
CA ASP A 138 10.66 24.94 -11.47
C ASP A 138 11.22 25.84 -10.35
N GLY A 139 12.45 25.53 -9.89
CA GLY A 139 13.14 26.28 -8.82
C GLY A 139 12.76 25.83 -7.40
N GLU A 140 11.92 24.83 -7.27
CA GLU A 140 11.51 24.23 -5.99
C GLU A 140 12.08 22.81 -5.84
N THR A 141 12.29 22.37 -4.59
CA THR A 141 12.58 20.97 -4.29
C THR A 141 11.28 20.25 -3.97
N VAL A 142 10.92 19.27 -4.79
CA VAL A 142 9.70 18.50 -4.66
C VAL A 142 10.07 17.09 -4.13
N LYS A 143 9.34 16.63 -3.13
CA LYS A 143 9.37 15.24 -2.65
C LYS A 143 8.35 14.42 -3.43
N LEU A 144 8.81 13.39 -4.13
CA LEU A 144 7.97 12.51 -4.95
C LEU A 144 8.08 11.08 -4.43
N TYR A 145 6.98 10.52 -3.99
CA TYR A 145 6.93 9.12 -3.64
C TYR A 145 7.01 8.25 -4.90
N GLU A 146 7.81 7.18 -4.85
CA GLU A 146 7.99 6.30 -6.01
C GLU A 146 6.68 5.67 -6.49
N SER A 147 5.72 5.43 -5.60
CA SER A 147 4.38 4.92 -5.92
C SER A 147 3.52 5.89 -6.74
N GLU A 148 3.88 7.17 -6.77
CA GLU A 148 3.21 8.19 -7.58
C GLU A 148 3.80 8.29 -8.98
N ILE A 149 5.08 7.89 -9.18
CA ILE A 149 5.78 7.99 -10.46
C ILE A 149 5.37 6.84 -11.37
N LEU A 150 4.82 7.16 -12.55
CA LEU A 150 4.44 6.18 -13.57
C LEU A 150 5.62 5.83 -14.48
N TYR A 151 6.28 6.86 -15.00
CA TYR A 151 7.48 6.73 -15.82
C TYR A 151 8.25 8.05 -15.87
N VAL A 152 9.47 7.96 -16.36
CA VAL A 152 10.34 9.11 -16.56
C VAL A 152 10.81 9.13 -18.00
N GLU A 153 10.75 10.31 -18.62
CA GLU A 153 11.21 10.55 -19.99
C GLU A 153 12.35 11.55 -20.02
N SER A 154 13.38 11.26 -20.80
CA SER A 154 14.47 12.20 -21.06
C SER A 154 14.38 12.70 -22.50
N PHE A 155 14.30 14.01 -22.67
CA PHE A 155 14.29 14.68 -23.95
C PHE A 155 15.34 15.81 -23.99
N LEU A 156 16.30 15.70 -24.88
CA LEU A 156 17.45 16.63 -24.99
C LEU A 156 18.22 16.74 -23.67
N HIS A 157 18.12 17.87 -22.98
CA HIS A 157 18.80 18.17 -21.71
C HIS A 157 17.86 18.23 -20.52
N GLU A 158 16.59 17.87 -20.72
CA GLU A 158 15.56 17.87 -19.68
C GLU A 158 15.05 16.46 -19.46
N MET A 159 14.60 16.21 -18.26
CA MET A 159 13.90 15.02 -17.86
C MET A 159 12.51 15.40 -17.37
N VAL A 160 11.50 14.65 -17.77
CA VAL A 160 10.13 14.80 -17.31
C VAL A 160 9.74 13.59 -16.49
N ILE A 161 9.35 13.80 -15.24
CA ILE A 161 8.79 12.77 -14.37
C ILE A 161 7.27 12.84 -14.52
N HIS A 162 6.68 11.79 -15.06
CA HIS A 162 5.24 11.64 -15.19
C HIS A 162 4.69 10.92 -13.95
N ALA A 163 4.07 11.68 -13.07
CA ALA A 163 3.42 11.16 -11.86
C ALA A 163 1.90 11.14 -12.01
N LYS A 164 1.20 10.48 -11.09
CA LYS A 164 -0.27 10.44 -11.04
C LYS A 164 -0.81 11.87 -10.95
N GLY A 165 -1.43 12.36 -12.03
CA GLY A 165 -2.07 13.68 -12.10
C GLY A 165 -1.16 14.89 -12.31
N ARG A 166 0.18 14.74 -12.40
CA ARG A 166 1.11 15.84 -12.58
C ARG A 166 2.40 15.42 -13.25
N GLU A 167 3.04 16.38 -13.96
CA GLU A 167 4.39 16.25 -14.54
C GLU A 167 5.36 17.21 -13.84
N TYR A 168 6.62 16.77 -13.71
CA TYR A 168 7.69 17.56 -13.14
C TYR A 168 8.88 17.59 -14.11
N ARG A 169 9.34 18.80 -14.45
CA ARG A 169 10.50 19.02 -15.32
C ARG A 169 11.75 19.18 -14.47
N VAL A 170 12.75 18.36 -14.74
CA VAL A 170 13.98 18.31 -13.96
C VAL A 170 15.19 18.39 -14.89
N ARG A 171 16.21 19.15 -14.50
CA ARG A 171 17.44 19.32 -15.27
C ARG A 171 18.55 18.45 -14.70
N GLU A 172 18.41 17.14 -14.89
CA GLU A 172 19.45 16.17 -14.55
C GLU A 172 19.44 15.01 -15.54
N PRO A 173 20.58 14.27 -15.65
CA PRO A 173 20.61 13.07 -16.49
C PRO A 173 19.70 11.97 -15.91
N ILE A 174 18.92 11.32 -16.77
CA ILE A 174 18.03 10.21 -16.39
C ILE A 174 18.80 9.04 -15.71
N SER A 175 20.10 8.85 -16.03
CA SER A 175 20.92 7.84 -15.37
C SER A 175 21.22 8.17 -13.90
N ALA A 176 21.45 9.44 -13.58
CA ALA A 176 21.64 9.88 -12.20
C ALA A 176 20.35 9.78 -11.39
N PHE A 177 19.20 10.01 -12.02
CA PHE A 177 17.90 9.82 -11.39
C PHE A 177 17.60 8.34 -11.15
N GLU A 178 17.91 7.47 -12.12
CA GLU A 178 17.77 6.01 -12.03
C GLU A 178 18.51 5.43 -10.81
N GLU A 179 19.73 5.91 -10.50
CA GLU A 179 20.52 5.43 -9.35
C GLU A 179 19.86 5.69 -7.98
N ARG A 180 18.92 6.64 -7.91
CA ARG A 180 18.20 7.00 -6.69
C ARG A 180 16.87 6.27 -6.52
N LEU A 181 16.40 5.62 -7.59
CA LEU A 181 15.15 4.88 -7.59
C LEU A 181 15.35 3.44 -7.12
N SER A 182 14.31 2.88 -6.53
CA SER A 182 14.29 1.47 -6.15
C SER A 182 14.33 0.55 -7.38
N ALA A 183 14.52 -0.73 -7.14
CA ALA A 183 14.50 -1.76 -8.19
C ALA A 183 13.09 -2.00 -8.81
N ASP A 184 12.08 -1.25 -8.39
CA ASP A 184 10.76 -1.24 -9.03
C ASP A 184 10.77 -0.45 -10.35
N PHE A 185 11.86 0.29 -10.64
CA PHE A 185 12.04 0.99 -11.90
C PHE A 185 12.93 0.23 -12.87
N PHE A 186 12.56 0.23 -14.13
CA PHE A 186 13.29 -0.46 -15.19
C PHE A 186 13.59 0.47 -16.36
N ARG A 187 14.84 0.44 -16.85
CA ARG A 187 15.26 1.19 -18.03
C ARG A 187 14.76 0.52 -19.32
N ALA A 188 13.54 0.85 -19.74
CA ALA A 188 12.91 0.27 -20.92
C ALA A 188 13.54 0.76 -22.24
N HIS A 189 14.04 2.01 -22.24
CA HIS A 189 14.67 2.65 -23.40
C HIS A 189 15.79 3.60 -22.93
N ARG A 190 16.71 3.97 -23.81
CA ARG A 190 17.78 4.96 -23.46
C ARG A 190 17.23 6.27 -22.87
N SER A 191 15.98 6.63 -23.20
CA SER A 191 15.30 7.84 -22.76
C SER A 191 14.14 7.57 -21.81
N TYR A 192 13.86 6.34 -21.40
CA TYR A 192 12.68 6.02 -20.58
C TYR A 192 13.00 5.07 -19.44
N LEU A 193 12.55 5.45 -18.25
CA LEU A 193 12.44 4.60 -17.06
C LEU A 193 10.95 4.35 -16.77
N VAL A 194 10.59 3.13 -16.48
CA VAL A 194 9.19 2.70 -16.23
C VAL A 194 9.08 2.15 -14.82
N ASN A 195 8.07 2.58 -14.08
CA ASN A 195 7.70 1.94 -12.82
C ASN A 195 6.98 0.63 -13.13
N LEU A 196 7.57 -0.50 -12.76
CA LEU A 196 7.02 -1.83 -13.04
C LEU A 196 5.67 -2.07 -12.37
N LYS A 197 5.41 -1.41 -11.22
CA LYS A 197 4.11 -1.50 -10.53
C LYS A 197 2.99 -0.76 -11.25
N ALA A 198 3.32 0.22 -12.08
CA ALA A 198 2.35 0.93 -12.92
C ALA A 198 2.09 0.23 -14.27
N VAL A 199 2.79 -0.87 -14.56
CA VAL A 199 2.66 -1.59 -15.84
C VAL A 199 1.36 -2.40 -15.88
N ARG A 200 0.60 -2.22 -16.95
CA ARG A 200 -0.61 -3.00 -17.26
C ARG A 200 -0.36 -4.09 -18.30
N ARG A 201 0.50 -3.82 -19.26
CA ARG A 201 0.81 -4.76 -20.34
C ARG A 201 2.19 -4.47 -20.93
N ILE A 202 2.94 -5.52 -21.20
CA ILE A 202 4.25 -5.46 -21.86
C ILE A 202 4.12 -6.02 -23.27
N GLY A 203 4.40 -5.18 -24.27
CA GLY A 203 4.52 -5.56 -25.66
C GLY A 203 5.99 -5.61 -26.10
N ARG A 204 6.26 -6.11 -27.32
CA ARG A 204 7.64 -6.20 -27.85
C ARG A 204 8.27 -4.85 -28.13
N THR A 205 7.47 -3.83 -28.39
CA THR A 205 7.93 -2.48 -28.78
C THR A 205 7.49 -1.39 -27.81
N SER A 206 6.51 -1.66 -26.94
CA SER A 206 6.00 -0.69 -25.97
C SER A 206 5.47 -1.37 -24.70
N VAL A 207 5.40 -0.60 -23.63
CA VAL A 207 4.77 -0.95 -22.36
C VAL A 207 3.58 -0.02 -22.16
N ALA A 208 2.40 -0.57 -21.93
CA ALA A 208 1.21 0.18 -21.55
C ALA A 208 1.13 0.30 -20.02
N LEU A 209 0.91 1.52 -19.52
CA LEU A 209 0.87 1.86 -18.11
C LEU A 209 -0.56 2.18 -17.64
N GLU A 210 -0.71 2.32 -16.34
CA GLU A 210 -1.88 2.95 -15.75
C GLU A 210 -2.11 4.33 -16.36
N GLY A 211 -3.38 4.74 -16.48
CA GLY A 211 -3.70 6.03 -17.11
C GLY A 211 -3.57 6.07 -18.63
N GLY A 212 -3.21 4.94 -19.28
CA GLY A 212 -3.21 4.81 -20.74
C GLY A 212 -1.92 5.29 -21.45
N ALA A 213 -0.90 5.69 -20.71
CA ALA A 213 0.39 6.05 -21.29
C ALA A 213 1.09 4.81 -21.90
N GLU A 214 1.78 5.00 -23.03
CA GLU A 214 2.63 3.99 -23.66
C GLU A 214 4.08 4.45 -23.71
N VAL A 215 4.99 3.61 -23.25
CA VAL A 215 6.43 3.88 -23.23
C VAL A 215 7.16 2.91 -24.15
N PRO A 216 8.08 3.38 -25.01
CA PRO A 216 8.80 2.51 -25.95
C PRO A 216 9.77 1.57 -25.24
N VAL A 217 9.89 0.34 -25.74
CA VAL A 217 10.88 -0.66 -25.33
C VAL A 217 11.96 -0.77 -26.38
N ALA A 218 13.21 -0.65 -25.96
CA ALA A 218 14.37 -0.81 -26.84
C ALA A 218 14.49 -2.24 -27.32
N ARG A 219 15.06 -2.42 -28.52
CA ARG A 219 15.34 -3.76 -29.09
C ARG A 219 16.20 -4.58 -28.12
N GLY A 220 15.79 -5.82 -27.86
CA GLY A 220 16.49 -6.75 -26.97
C GLY A 220 16.14 -6.58 -25.47
N LYS A 221 15.33 -5.58 -25.09
CA LYS A 221 14.93 -5.36 -23.68
C LYS A 221 13.62 -6.06 -23.29
N TYR A 222 12.91 -6.66 -24.24
CA TYR A 222 11.63 -7.32 -23.99
C TYR A 222 11.71 -8.43 -22.93
N ASP A 223 12.69 -9.32 -23.05
CA ASP A 223 12.82 -10.44 -22.11
C ASP A 223 13.31 -9.96 -20.72
N ASP A 224 14.15 -8.92 -20.70
CA ASP A 224 14.65 -8.34 -19.45
C ASP A 224 13.52 -7.67 -18.65
N ILE A 225 12.68 -6.85 -19.31
CA ILE A 225 11.56 -6.18 -18.65
C ILE A 225 10.51 -7.17 -18.17
N ASN A 226 10.23 -8.25 -18.93
CA ASN A 226 9.31 -9.29 -18.50
C ASN A 226 9.82 -10.00 -17.23
N ARG A 227 11.12 -10.35 -17.19
CA ARG A 227 11.71 -10.96 -16.00
C ARG A 227 11.66 -10.02 -14.80
N ALA A 228 11.97 -8.74 -14.99
CA ALA A 228 11.88 -7.74 -13.95
C ALA A 228 10.45 -7.56 -13.44
N PHE A 229 9.48 -7.53 -14.34
CA PHE A 229 8.05 -7.39 -14.01
C PHE A 229 7.54 -8.58 -13.17
N ILE A 230 7.83 -9.82 -13.61
CA ILE A 230 7.43 -11.03 -12.88
C ILE A 230 8.09 -11.10 -11.49
N ALA A 231 9.33 -10.61 -11.35
CA ALA A 231 10.02 -10.62 -10.07
C ALA A 231 9.50 -9.56 -9.07
N ARG A 232 8.66 -8.61 -9.51
CA ARG A 232 8.17 -7.47 -8.71
C ARG A 232 6.66 -7.44 -8.50
N ASN A 233 5.91 -8.32 -9.16
CA ASN A 233 4.47 -8.51 -9.04
C ASN A 233 4.13 -9.97 -8.77
#